data_2de7b299e4cf4b86cf7677680e6eebe6
#
_entry.id   2de7b299e4cf4b86cf7677680e6eebe6
#
_cell.length_a   1.000
_cell.length_b   1.000
_cell.length_c   1.000
_cell.angle_alpha   90.00
_cell.angle_beta   90.00
_cell.angle_gamma   90.00
#
_symmetry.space_group_name_H-M   'P 1'
#
loop_
_entity.id
_entity.type
_entity.pdbx_description
1 polymer ?
#
loop_
_entity_poly.entity_id
_entity_poly.type
_entity_poly.pdbx_seq_one_letter_code
_entity_poly.pdbx_strand_id
1 'polypeptide(L)'
;LVAGLSNYAHGTWRGSVSSAQLTSTADTDGLNFFWRTSTTSATGETYVQYNDAEGGLTSGANTCIKKGFRHYEVTVDATNNVVIDVYITHMNTYSGSGNTESNAYVKAVLSQLRQLRDYVLEKAKANKRPAIIMGDTNMRYTRHDIKTNFLDVVAAYDSNVGYTVSDPWVEFHRGGIY
;
A
#
# COMPACT_ATOMS: atom_id res chain seq x y z
N LEU A 1 15.75 13.63 8.70
CA LEU A 1 15.21 12.40 9.32
C LEU A 1 16.24 11.26 9.24
N VAL A 2 16.93 11.09 8.12
CA VAL A 2 17.87 9.97 7.89
C VAL A 2 19.12 10.07 8.76
N ALA A 3 19.61 11.26 9.07
CA ALA A 3 20.81 11.45 9.88
C ALA A 3 20.73 10.90 11.32
N GLY A 4 19.53 10.70 11.85
CA GLY A 4 19.30 10.09 13.17
C GLY A 4 19.06 8.57 13.16
N LEU A 5 19.09 7.94 11.98
CA LEU A 5 18.75 6.52 11.79
C LEU A 5 19.95 5.71 11.28
N SER A 6 21.12 5.88 11.90
CA SER A 6 22.37 5.25 11.46
C SER A 6 22.33 3.71 11.38
N ASN A 7 21.41 3.07 12.13
CA ASN A 7 21.23 1.63 12.17
C ASN A 7 20.11 1.14 11.24
N TYR A 8 19.60 2.03 10.36
CA TYR A 8 18.54 1.71 9.42
C TYR A 8 19.01 1.97 8.00
N ALA A 9 18.62 1.10 7.10
CA ALA A 9 18.60 1.35 5.68
C ALA A 9 17.20 1.76 5.24
N HIS A 10 17.08 2.24 4.01
CA HIS A 10 15.80 2.69 3.45
C HIS A 10 15.72 2.39 1.96
N GLY A 11 14.50 2.40 1.44
CA GLY A 11 14.23 2.31 0.01
C GLY A 11 14.69 3.57 -0.75
N THR A 12 14.62 3.50 -2.05
CA THR A 12 15.02 4.59 -2.95
C THR A 12 14.12 5.82 -2.76
N TRP A 13 14.71 6.98 -2.55
CA TRP A 13 13.96 8.24 -2.59
C TRP A 13 13.57 8.57 -4.03
N ARG A 14 12.28 8.79 -4.26
CA ARG A 14 11.78 9.25 -5.55
C ARG A 14 11.47 10.74 -5.46
N GLY A 15 12.23 11.50 -6.23
CA GLY A 15 12.01 12.91 -6.43
C GLY A 15 12.07 13.79 -5.17
N SER A 16 12.27 15.05 -5.36
CA SER A 16 12.02 16.11 -4.38
C SER A 16 10.96 17.04 -4.95
N VAL A 17 9.98 17.41 -4.15
CA VAL A 17 8.95 18.37 -4.56
C VAL A 17 9.44 19.75 -4.22
N SER A 18 9.79 20.56 -5.22
CA SER A 18 9.90 22.02 -5.04
C SER A 18 8.51 22.67 -5.16
N SER A 19 8.33 23.84 -4.59
CA SER A 19 7.05 24.58 -4.71
C SER A 19 6.65 24.83 -6.17
N ALA A 20 7.60 24.91 -7.10
CA ALA A 20 7.35 25.03 -8.53
C ALA A 20 6.84 23.72 -9.17
N GLN A 21 7.13 22.58 -8.58
CA GLN A 21 6.68 21.26 -9.08
C GLN A 21 5.28 20.87 -8.62
N LEU A 22 4.71 21.57 -7.63
CA LEU A 22 3.32 21.37 -7.24
C LEU A 22 2.30 21.81 -8.31
N THR A 23 2.74 22.57 -9.30
CA THR A 23 1.92 22.97 -10.45
C THR A 23 1.99 21.98 -11.61
N SER A 24 2.90 21.03 -11.57
CA SER A 24 3.05 19.93 -12.52
C SER A 24 3.09 18.60 -11.78
N THR A 25 2.93 17.49 -12.48
CA THR A 25 3.01 16.15 -11.87
C THR A 25 4.38 15.95 -11.23
N ALA A 26 4.42 15.89 -9.92
CA ALA A 26 5.66 15.67 -9.18
C ALA A 26 6.12 14.22 -9.34
N ASP A 27 7.40 14.01 -9.61
CA ASP A 27 7.98 12.66 -9.70
C ASP A 27 8.31 12.10 -8.31
N THR A 28 7.30 12.13 -7.43
CA THR A 28 7.37 11.55 -6.08
C THR A 28 6.12 10.74 -5.79
N ASP A 29 6.28 9.64 -5.07
CA ASP A 29 5.18 8.82 -4.58
C ASP A 29 4.88 9.07 -3.09
N GLY A 30 5.76 9.82 -2.40
CA GLY A 30 5.63 10.10 -0.97
C GLY A 30 5.85 8.89 -0.07
N LEU A 31 6.35 7.78 -0.62
CA LEU A 31 6.55 6.53 0.09
C LEU A 31 8.03 6.27 0.35
N ASN A 32 8.35 5.74 1.53
CA ASN A 32 9.63 5.08 1.77
C ASN A 32 9.49 4.01 2.86
N PHE A 33 10.32 2.98 2.78
CA PHE A 33 10.39 1.90 3.74
C PHE A 33 11.74 1.92 4.42
N PHE A 34 11.75 1.78 5.76
CA PHE A 34 12.96 1.75 6.57
C PHE A 34 13.04 0.40 7.28
N TRP A 35 14.21 -0.19 7.29
CA TRP A 35 14.46 -1.44 8.00
C TRP A 35 15.74 -1.39 8.82
N ARG A 36 15.73 -2.08 9.94
CA ARG A 36 16.88 -2.16 10.84
C ARG A 36 17.91 -3.14 10.27
N THR A 37 19.12 -2.64 9.93
CA THR A 37 20.15 -3.43 9.24
C THR A 37 20.75 -4.56 10.07
N SER A 38 20.64 -4.50 11.41
CA SER A 38 21.14 -5.56 12.28
C SER A 38 20.25 -6.81 12.35
N THR A 39 18.98 -6.70 11.93
CA THR A 39 17.99 -7.78 12.07
C THR A 39 17.29 -8.12 10.76
N THR A 40 17.29 -7.22 9.79
CA THR A 40 16.53 -7.36 8.55
C THR A 40 17.31 -6.85 7.36
N SER A 41 17.00 -7.38 6.19
CA SER A 41 17.43 -6.81 4.91
C SER A 41 16.25 -6.74 3.96
N ALA A 42 16.25 -5.77 3.06
CA ALA A 42 15.22 -5.62 2.05
C ALA A 42 15.84 -5.53 0.66
N THR A 43 15.24 -6.21 -0.30
CA THR A 43 15.64 -6.26 -1.70
C THR A 43 14.42 -6.20 -2.61
N GLY A 44 14.63 -6.26 -3.90
CA GLY A 44 13.55 -6.38 -4.88
C GLY A 44 12.60 -5.17 -4.93
N GLU A 45 13.06 -3.97 -4.53
CA GLU A 45 12.23 -2.78 -4.54
C GLU A 45 11.58 -2.56 -5.91
N THR A 46 10.26 -2.59 -5.94
CA THR A 46 9.46 -2.33 -7.13
C THR A 46 8.42 -1.27 -6.81
N TYR A 47 8.33 -0.25 -7.65
CA TYR A 47 7.27 0.75 -7.58
C TYR A 47 6.23 0.49 -8.67
N VAL A 48 4.96 0.51 -8.29
CA VAL A 48 3.81 0.41 -9.19
C VAL A 48 2.92 1.62 -9.00
N GLN A 49 2.81 2.44 -10.04
CA GLN A 49 1.89 3.57 -10.03
C GLN A 49 0.46 3.08 -10.20
N TYR A 50 -0.48 3.71 -9.49
CA TYR A 50 -1.89 3.48 -9.73
C TYR A 50 -2.35 4.05 -11.07
N ASN A 51 -3.22 3.31 -11.74
CA ASN A 51 -3.75 3.70 -13.04
C ASN A 51 -4.75 4.85 -12.93
N ASP A 52 -5.49 4.89 -11.83
CA ASP A 52 -6.56 5.86 -11.60
C ASP A 52 -6.20 6.79 -10.44
N ALA A 53 -6.44 8.08 -10.63
CA ALA A 53 -6.35 9.10 -9.59
C ALA A 53 -7.38 10.20 -9.86
N GLU A 54 -7.98 10.75 -8.80
CA GLU A 54 -8.98 11.81 -8.89
C GLU A 54 -8.63 12.94 -7.92
N GLY A 55 -8.71 14.18 -8.38
CA GLY A 55 -8.48 15.37 -7.60
C GLY A 55 -7.16 16.07 -7.88
N GLY A 56 -7.26 17.29 -8.40
CA GLY A 56 -6.13 18.19 -8.69
C GLY A 56 -5.55 18.86 -7.43
N LEU A 57 -4.72 19.87 -7.63
CA LEU A 57 -3.95 20.56 -6.57
C LEU A 57 -4.80 21.05 -5.40
N THR A 58 -5.99 21.58 -5.66
CA THR A 58 -6.91 22.09 -4.64
C THR A 58 -7.84 21.04 -4.06
N SER A 59 -7.77 19.81 -4.53
CA SER A 59 -8.70 18.71 -4.22
C SER A 59 -7.94 17.45 -3.80
N GLY A 60 -6.98 17.60 -2.88
CA GLY A 60 -6.17 16.50 -2.36
C GLY A 60 -4.91 16.18 -3.16
N ALA A 61 -4.62 16.92 -4.22
CA ALA A 61 -3.41 16.81 -5.05
C ALA A 61 -3.12 15.38 -5.59
N ASN A 62 -4.15 14.55 -5.70
CA ASN A 62 -3.99 13.13 -6.03
C ASN A 62 -3.42 12.90 -7.44
N THR A 63 -3.77 13.77 -8.39
CA THR A 63 -3.24 13.72 -9.75
C THR A 63 -1.89 14.44 -9.90
N CYS A 64 -1.47 15.19 -8.87
CA CYS A 64 -0.20 15.93 -8.86
C CYS A 64 0.97 15.10 -8.32
N ILE A 65 0.68 14.00 -7.65
CA ILE A 65 1.65 13.08 -7.03
C ILE A 65 1.46 11.71 -7.70
N LYS A 66 2.54 11.02 -7.99
CA LYS A 66 2.48 9.66 -8.54
C LYS A 66 2.10 8.67 -7.44
N LYS A 67 0.83 8.66 -7.07
CA LYS A 67 0.31 7.70 -6.09
C LYS A 67 0.44 6.28 -6.60
N GLY A 68 0.81 5.38 -5.70
CA GLY A 68 1.07 4.00 -6.03
C GLY A 68 1.38 3.17 -4.79
N PHE A 69 2.03 2.06 -5.00
CA PHE A 69 2.57 1.24 -3.93
C PHE A 69 4.00 0.79 -4.27
N ARG A 70 4.74 0.44 -3.23
CA ARG A 70 6.03 -0.21 -3.37
C ARG A 70 5.98 -1.60 -2.77
N HIS A 71 6.66 -2.52 -3.39
CA HIS A 71 6.87 -3.88 -2.93
C HIS A 71 8.34 -4.08 -2.58
N TYR A 72 8.59 -4.78 -1.47
CA TYR A 72 9.92 -5.19 -1.02
C TYR A 72 9.90 -6.66 -0.63
N GLU A 73 10.98 -7.38 -0.91
CA GLU A 73 11.26 -8.67 -0.33
C GLU A 73 12.10 -8.46 0.92
N VAL A 74 11.57 -8.81 2.08
CA VAL A 74 12.21 -8.53 3.37
C VAL A 74 12.61 -9.83 4.05
N THR A 75 13.93 -10.03 4.24
CA THR A 75 14.45 -11.12 5.04
C THR A 75 14.34 -10.76 6.51
N VAL A 76 13.51 -11.48 7.25
CA VAL A 76 13.26 -11.26 8.69
C VAL A 76 14.01 -12.25 9.57
N ASP A 77 14.44 -13.37 9.01
CA ASP A 77 15.32 -14.35 9.65
C ASP A 77 16.27 -14.91 8.60
N ALA A 78 17.51 -14.42 8.62
CA ALA A 78 18.54 -14.85 7.68
C ALA A 78 19.03 -16.29 7.95
N THR A 79 18.97 -16.75 9.20
CA THR A 79 19.43 -18.08 9.58
C THR A 79 18.52 -19.17 9.00
N ASN A 80 17.21 -18.94 9.06
CA ASN A 80 16.20 -19.87 8.54
C ASN A 80 15.70 -19.49 7.14
N ASN A 81 16.31 -18.46 6.52
CA ASN A 81 15.92 -17.94 5.20
C ASN A 81 14.42 -17.55 5.13
N VAL A 82 13.92 -16.92 6.19
CA VAL A 82 12.53 -16.45 6.22
C VAL A 82 12.43 -15.11 5.53
N VAL A 83 11.75 -15.10 4.39
CA VAL A 83 11.48 -13.90 3.59
C VAL A 83 9.98 -13.64 3.55
N ILE A 84 9.59 -12.38 3.72
CA ILE A 84 8.21 -11.92 3.59
C ILE A 84 8.10 -10.85 2.50
N ASP A 85 6.93 -10.74 1.90
CA ASP A 85 6.62 -9.64 0.97
C ASP A 85 6.01 -8.47 1.75
N VAL A 86 6.57 -7.27 1.59
CA VAL A 86 6.08 -6.06 2.26
C VAL A 86 5.62 -5.06 1.21
N TYR A 87 4.39 -4.61 1.37
CA TYR A 87 3.78 -3.60 0.49
C TYR A 87 3.51 -2.33 1.30
N ILE A 88 3.92 -1.19 0.77
CA ILE A 88 3.58 0.11 1.33
C ILE A 88 2.81 0.93 0.31
N THR A 89 1.74 1.58 0.73
CA THR A 89 0.87 2.34 -0.17
C THR A 89 0.36 3.64 0.42
N HIS A 90 0.03 4.58 -0.46
CA HIS A 90 -0.78 5.76 -0.12
C HIS A 90 -1.78 5.97 -1.25
N MET A 91 -3.05 5.68 -0.97
CA MET A 91 -4.12 5.77 -1.95
C MET A 91 -4.70 7.17 -2.08
N ASN A 92 -5.60 7.33 -3.01
CA ASN A 92 -6.31 8.58 -3.30
C ASN A 92 -7.05 9.09 -2.06
N THR A 93 -6.93 10.38 -1.77
CA THR A 93 -7.70 11.03 -0.69
C THR A 93 -9.11 11.35 -1.16
N TYR A 94 -10.03 11.44 -0.21
CA TYR A 94 -11.37 11.92 -0.48
C TYR A 94 -11.44 13.45 -0.56
N SER A 95 -12.29 13.93 -1.46
CA SER A 95 -12.76 15.31 -1.43
C SER A 95 -14.28 15.30 -1.57
N GLY A 96 -14.95 16.09 -0.73
CA GLY A 96 -16.41 16.21 -0.73
C GLY A 96 -17.13 15.29 0.27
N SER A 97 -18.46 15.48 0.36
CA SER A 97 -19.34 14.83 1.35
C SER A 97 -19.94 13.49 0.88
N GLY A 98 -19.72 13.11 -0.38
CA GLY A 98 -20.34 11.92 -0.95
C GLY A 98 -19.56 10.62 -0.65
N ASN A 99 -20.21 9.68 0.01
CA ASN A 99 -19.67 8.34 0.29
C ASN A 99 -20.23 7.26 -0.64
N THR A 100 -20.79 7.64 -1.77
CA THR A 100 -21.41 6.69 -2.70
C THR A 100 -20.39 6.20 -3.72
N GLU A 101 -20.55 4.99 -4.22
CA GLU A 101 -19.73 4.43 -5.30
C GLU A 101 -19.81 5.23 -6.61
N SER A 102 -20.80 6.12 -6.73
CA SER A 102 -20.88 7.06 -7.86
C SER A 102 -19.86 8.20 -7.79
N ASN A 103 -19.31 8.48 -6.60
CA ASN A 103 -18.31 9.52 -6.41
C ASN A 103 -16.99 9.14 -7.11
N ALA A 104 -16.41 10.03 -7.90
CA ALA A 104 -15.18 9.79 -8.66
C ALA A 104 -13.99 9.42 -7.75
N TYR A 105 -13.87 10.07 -6.59
CA TYR A 105 -12.80 9.76 -5.61
C TYR A 105 -12.95 8.34 -5.05
N VAL A 106 -14.17 7.90 -4.77
CA VAL A 106 -14.45 6.54 -4.30
C VAL A 106 -14.08 5.54 -5.37
N LYS A 107 -14.48 5.78 -6.61
CA LYS A 107 -14.12 4.92 -7.74
C LYS A 107 -12.62 4.79 -7.91
N ALA A 108 -11.88 5.91 -7.81
CA ALA A 108 -10.42 5.89 -7.90
C ALA A 108 -9.79 5.03 -6.78
N VAL A 109 -10.21 5.21 -5.52
CA VAL A 109 -9.71 4.41 -4.40
C VAL A 109 -10.03 2.93 -4.57
N LEU A 110 -11.25 2.57 -4.98
CA LEU A 110 -11.63 1.18 -5.22
C LEU A 110 -10.84 0.55 -6.36
N SER A 111 -10.58 1.30 -7.42
CA SER A 111 -9.71 0.86 -8.52
C SER A 111 -8.29 0.61 -8.04
N GLN A 112 -7.73 1.54 -7.26
CA GLN A 112 -6.40 1.41 -6.68
C GLN A 112 -6.29 0.20 -5.74
N LEU A 113 -7.32 -0.03 -4.91
CA LEU A 113 -7.37 -1.17 -4.01
C LEU A 113 -7.37 -2.50 -4.77
N ARG A 114 -8.14 -2.58 -5.86
CA ARG A 114 -8.19 -3.76 -6.73
C ARG A 114 -6.84 -3.98 -7.44
N GLN A 115 -6.20 -2.93 -7.92
CA GLN A 115 -4.88 -3.01 -8.57
C GLN A 115 -3.83 -3.53 -7.58
N LEU A 116 -3.79 -3.02 -6.34
CA LEU A 116 -2.91 -3.53 -5.29
C LEU A 116 -3.21 -5.00 -4.97
N ARG A 117 -4.49 -5.34 -4.76
CA ARG A 117 -4.94 -6.71 -4.51
C ARG A 117 -4.45 -7.68 -5.58
N ASP A 118 -4.68 -7.35 -6.84
CA ASP A 118 -4.36 -8.25 -7.96
C ASP A 118 -2.84 -8.47 -8.06
N TYR A 119 -2.05 -7.43 -7.81
CA TYR A 119 -0.59 -7.54 -7.73
C TYR A 119 -0.14 -8.41 -6.55
N VAL A 120 -0.73 -8.22 -5.36
CA VAL A 120 -0.44 -9.04 -4.17
C VAL A 120 -0.75 -10.51 -4.45
N LEU A 121 -1.90 -10.81 -5.06
CA LEU A 121 -2.28 -12.18 -5.40
C LEU A 121 -1.34 -12.82 -6.42
N GLU A 122 -0.91 -12.08 -7.45
CA GLU A 122 0.06 -12.56 -8.41
C GLU A 122 1.39 -12.92 -7.74
N LYS A 123 1.90 -12.05 -6.85
CA LYS A 123 3.13 -12.30 -6.09
C LYS A 123 2.96 -13.46 -5.09
N ALA A 124 1.86 -13.51 -4.37
CA ALA A 124 1.58 -14.60 -3.44
C ALA A 124 1.56 -15.95 -4.14
N LYS A 125 0.96 -16.03 -5.33
CA LYS A 125 0.96 -17.26 -6.16
C LYS A 125 2.36 -17.65 -6.60
N ALA A 126 3.19 -16.68 -6.99
CA ALA A 126 4.54 -16.94 -7.45
C ALA A 126 5.50 -17.31 -6.30
N ASN A 127 5.45 -16.55 -5.22
CA ASN A 127 6.44 -16.60 -4.14
C ASN A 127 6.04 -17.53 -2.99
N LYS A 128 4.73 -17.70 -2.76
CA LYS A 128 4.16 -18.48 -1.61
C LYS A 128 4.72 -18.00 -0.26
N ARG A 129 4.83 -16.71 -0.08
CA ARG A 129 5.39 -16.06 1.10
C ARG A 129 4.31 -15.35 1.90
N PRO A 130 4.47 -15.21 3.22
CA PRO A 130 3.66 -14.28 4.01
C PRO A 130 3.81 -12.86 3.48
N ALA A 131 2.75 -12.08 3.54
CA ALA A 131 2.74 -10.69 3.09
C ALA A 131 2.24 -9.75 4.16
N ILE A 132 2.83 -8.55 4.25
CA ILE A 132 2.36 -7.44 5.07
C ILE A 132 2.04 -6.29 4.13
N ILE A 133 0.82 -5.76 4.25
CA ILE A 133 0.37 -4.57 3.53
C ILE A 133 0.16 -3.47 4.55
N MET A 134 0.79 -2.32 4.34
CA MET A 134 0.69 -1.18 5.24
C MET A 134 0.61 0.13 4.47
N GLY A 135 0.07 1.17 5.11
CA GLY A 135 -0.02 2.49 4.53
C GLY A 135 -1.39 3.13 4.71
N ASP A 136 -1.54 4.30 4.11
CA ASP A 136 -2.78 5.04 4.14
C ASP A 136 -3.65 4.67 2.94
N THR A 137 -4.66 3.85 3.17
CA THR A 137 -5.63 3.49 2.13
C THR A 137 -6.67 4.59 1.88
N ASN A 138 -6.74 5.59 2.75
CA ASN A 138 -7.79 6.63 2.71
C ASN A 138 -9.23 6.07 2.66
N MET A 139 -9.41 4.80 3.06
CA MET A 139 -10.72 4.16 3.08
C MET A 139 -11.36 4.30 4.45
N ARG A 140 -12.64 4.61 4.43
CA ARG A 140 -13.38 4.70 5.69
C ARG A 140 -13.71 3.30 6.19
N TYR A 141 -13.37 3.08 7.42
CA TYR A 141 -13.63 1.84 8.12
C TYR A 141 -15.10 1.37 8.07
N THR A 142 -16.01 2.34 8.12
CA THR A 142 -17.47 2.08 8.11
C THR A 142 -18.04 1.65 6.77
N ARG A 143 -17.23 1.60 5.70
CA ARG A 143 -17.71 1.31 4.35
C ARG A 143 -17.61 -0.16 3.97
N HIS A 144 -16.92 -0.97 4.73
CA HIS A 144 -16.62 -2.37 4.41
C HIS A 144 -15.90 -2.60 3.07
N ASP A 145 -15.40 -1.56 2.43
CA ASP A 145 -14.79 -1.65 1.09
C ASP A 145 -13.51 -2.49 1.09
N ILE A 146 -12.69 -2.38 2.15
CA ILE A 146 -11.48 -3.19 2.29
C ILE A 146 -11.87 -4.65 2.42
N LYS A 147 -12.87 -4.97 3.24
CA LYS A 147 -13.33 -6.34 3.41
C LYS A 147 -13.77 -6.94 2.07
N THR A 148 -14.74 -6.32 1.41
CA THR A 148 -15.36 -6.88 0.21
C THR A 148 -14.47 -6.84 -1.03
N ASN A 149 -13.63 -5.83 -1.20
CA ASN A 149 -12.81 -5.67 -2.40
C ASN A 149 -11.39 -6.20 -2.25
N PHE A 150 -10.93 -6.49 -1.04
CA PHE A 150 -9.58 -6.98 -0.79
C PHE A 150 -9.60 -8.26 0.06
N LEU A 151 -10.01 -8.20 1.33
CA LEU A 151 -9.83 -9.32 2.25
C LEU A 151 -10.58 -10.58 1.81
N ASP A 152 -11.87 -10.46 1.48
CA ASP A 152 -12.70 -11.59 1.05
C ASP A 152 -12.21 -12.19 -0.27
N VAL A 153 -11.74 -11.33 -1.21
CA VAL A 153 -11.22 -11.79 -2.50
C VAL A 153 -9.88 -12.50 -2.32
N VAL A 154 -8.98 -11.99 -1.48
CA VAL A 154 -7.69 -12.64 -1.20
C VAL A 154 -7.92 -13.97 -0.48
N ALA A 155 -8.82 -14.00 0.50
CA ALA A 155 -9.16 -15.23 1.23
C ALA A 155 -9.78 -16.32 0.35
N ALA A 156 -10.58 -15.91 -0.66
CA ALA A 156 -11.23 -16.84 -1.59
C ALA A 156 -10.36 -17.27 -2.77
N TYR A 157 -9.20 -16.64 -2.98
CA TYR A 157 -8.39 -16.78 -4.20
C TYR A 157 -7.88 -18.19 -4.42
N ASP A 158 -7.48 -18.88 -3.36
CA ASP A 158 -7.05 -20.28 -3.49
C ASP A 158 -7.31 -21.07 -2.21
N SER A 159 -8.42 -21.78 -2.21
CA SER A 159 -8.77 -22.70 -1.12
C SER A 159 -7.76 -23.84 -0.92
N ASN A 160 -6.92 -24.14 -1.92
CA ASN A 160 -5.91 -25.18 -1.83
C ASN A 160 -4.57 -24.69 -1.26
N VAL A 161 -4.30 -23.39 -1.29
CA VAL A 161 -3.06 -22.80 -0.74
C VAL A 161 -3.25 -22.28 0.67
N GLY A 162 -4.51 -22.12 1.12
CA GLY A 162 -4.82 -21.78 2.50
C GLY A 162 -4.37 -20.37 2.90
N TYR A 163 -4.51 -19.37 2.02
CA TYR A 163 -4.27 -17.99 2.40
C TYR A 163 -5.29 -17.55 3.44
N THR A 164 -4.80 -17.11 4.59
CA THR A 164 -5.58 -16.36 5.54
C THR A 164 -5.17 -14.90 5.43
N VAL A 165 -6.13 -14.00 5.41
CA VAL A 165 -5.88 -12.56 5.42
C VAL A 165 -6.71 -11.91 6.51
N SER A 166 -6.09 -11.02 7.29
CA SER A 166 -6.77 -10.29 8.34
C SER A 166 -6.30 -8.83 8.40
N ASP A 167 -7.16 -7.98 8.90
CA ASP A 167 -6.81 -6.64 9.36
C ASP A 167 -6.56 -6.72 10.86
N PRO A 168 -5.31 -6.57 11.34
CA PRO A 168 -4.98 -6.73 12.76
C PRO A 168 -5.73 -5.73 13.66
N TRP A 169 -6.04 -4.53 13.18
CA TRP A 169 -6.84 -3.57 13.93
C TRP A 169 -8.26 -4.09 14.17
N VAL A 170 -8.86 -4.61 13.12
CA VAL A 170 -10.21 -5.17 13.20
C VAL A 170 -10.25 -6.38 14.12
N GLU A 171 -9.31 -7.30 13.95
CA GLU A 171 -9.25 -8.53 14.72
C GLU A 171 -9.00 -8.26 16.22
N PHE A 172 -8.00 -7.42 16.56
CA PHE A 172 -7.56 -7.25 17.93
C PHE A 172 -8.27 -6.13 18.70
N HIS A 173 -8.75 -5.09 17.99
CA HIS A 173 -9.35 -3.94 18.66
C HIS A 173 -10.86 -3.83 18.45
N ARG A 174 -11.40 -4.48 17.43
CA ARG A 174 -12.84 -4.45 17.15
C ARG A 174 -13.53 -5.81 17.22
N GLY A 175 -12.83 -6.84 17.67
CA GLY A 175 -13.40 -8.18 17.83
C GLY A 175 -13.85 -8.81 16.52
N GLY A 176 -13.17 -8.51 15.41
CA GLY A 176 -13.50 -9.03 14.08
C GLY A 176 -14.72 -8.36 13.39
N ILE A 177 -15.18 -7.22 13.91
CA ILE A 177 -16.33 -6.50 13.32
C ILE A 177 -15.82 -5.52 12.26
N TYR A 178 -16.02 -5.87 11.00
CA TYR A 178 -15.70 -5.09 9.82
C TYR A 178 -16.75 -4.04 9.48
#